data_9aa537101b613d08a319163cc8a4d03f
#
_entry.id   9aa537101b613d08a319163cc8a4d03f
#
_cell.length_a   1.000
_cell.length_b   1.000
_cell.length_c   1.000
_cell.angle_alpha   90.00
_cell.angle_beta   90.00
_cell.angle_gamma   90.00
#
_symmetry.space_group_name_H-M   'P 1'
#
loop_
_entity.id
_entity.type
_entity.pdbx_description
1 polymer ?
#
loop_
_entity_poly.entity_id
_entity_poly.type
_entity_poly.pdbx_seq_one_letter_code
_entity_poly.pdbx_strand_id
1 'polypeptide(L)'
;MSKRVLILTGDAVEALEVFYPYYRCLEEDIQCTIASPVKKKLQTVVHDFLPEMETFTEKTGYKIDSHASVDEVDPADYDGLIIPGGRAPEYIRMNTKVQEIAAHFLKENKPLGVICHGQLVLTTVRKYLQDREVTAYPACRPEVEAAGAVFVEQTLHVDRNLVTGQAWPDLPKFMKEFFNVLKKAEKVNS
;
A
#
# COMPACT_ATOMS: atom_id res chain seq x y z
N MET A 1 0.05 19.16 14.98
CA MET A 1 1.23 18.80 14.14
C MET A 1 0.73 18.32 12.79
N SER A 2 1.49 18.52 11.70
CA SER A 2 1.14 17.97 10.39
C SER A 2 1.18 16.44 10.44
N LYS A 3 0.20 15.76 9.80
CA LYS A 3 0.16 14.31 9.68
C LYS A 3 1.34 13.79 8.86
N ARG A 4 1.80 12.58 9.18
CA ARG A 4 2.89 11.91 8.48
C ARG A 4 2.40 10.58 7.91
N VAL A 5 2.51 10.41 6.59
CA VAL A 5 2.16 9.17 5.88
C VAL A 5 3.41 8.57 5.26
N LEU A 6 3.57 7.27 5.43
CA LEU A 6 4.60 6.47 4.79
C LEU A 6 4.03 5.80 3.55
N ILE A 7 4.73 5.86 2.42
CA ILE A 7 4.50 4.99 1.26
C ILE A 7 5.66 3.99 1.22
N LEU A 8 5.34 2.71 1.35
CA LEU A 8 6.32 1.62 1.38
C LEU A 8 6.32 0.89 0.04
N THR A 9 7.42 0.98 -0.70
CA THR A 9 7.50 0.43 -2.06
C THR A 9 8.94 0.11 -2.49
N GLY A 10 9.14 -0.13 -3.78
CA GLY A 10 10.42 -0.46 -4.40
C GLY A 10 10.40 -0.27 -5.92
N ASP A 11 11.43 -0.76 -6.59
CA ASP A 11 11.44 -0.80 -8.06
C ASP A 11 10.25 -1.61 -8.61
N ALA A 12 9.81 -1.25 -9.81
CA ALA A 12 8.66 -1.82 -10.49
C ALA A 12 7.32 -1.60 -9.76
N VAL A 13 7.23 -0.55 -8.95
CA VAL A 13 5.94 -0.07 -8.43
C VAL A 13 5.08 0.44 -9.60
N GLU A 14 3.77 0.19 -9.55
CA GLU A 14 2.85 0.77 -10.53
C GLU A 14 2.83 2.30 -10.38
N ALA A 15 3.01 3.01 -11.51
CA ALA A 15 3.22 4.46 -11.52
C ALA A 15 2.09 5.24 -10.86
N LEU A 16 0.84 5.00 -11.25
CA LEU A 16 -0.31 5.73 -10.70
C LEU A 16 -0.52 5.41 -9.21
N GLU A 17 -0.21 4.18 -8.79
CA GLU A 17 -0.41 3.74 -7.41
C GLU A 17 0.62 4.32 -6.43
N VAL A 18 1.74 4.86 -6.92
CA VAL A 18 2.69 5.62 -6.09
C VAL A 18 2.54 7.13 -6.27
N PHE A 19 2.41 7.63 -7.51
CA PHE A 19 2.35 9.07 -7.76
C PHE A 19 1.05 9.69 -7.23
N TYR A 20 -0.10 9.06 -7.48
CA TYR A 20 -1.37 9.62 -7.05
C TYR A 20 -1.48 9.73 -5.51
N PRO A 21 -1.22 8.68 -4.70
CA PRO A 21 -1.21 8.82 -3.26
C PRO A 21 -0.19 9.85 -2.75
N TYR A 22 0.99 9.90 -3.35
CA TYR A 22 2.01 10.87 -2.97
C TYR A 22 1.51 12.31 -3.15
N TYR A 23 1.02 12.66 -4.34
CA TYR A 23 0.50 14.01 -4.61
C TYR A 23 -0.76 14.32 -3.80
N ARG A 24 -1.64 13.34 -3.57
CA ARG A 24 -2.81 13.53 -2.74
C ARG A 24 -2.45 13.84 -1.29
N CYS A 25 -1.43 13.23 -0.76
CA CYS A 25 -0.93 13.57 0.57
C CYS A 25 -0.39 15.02 0.61
N LEU A 26 0.40 15.42 -0.39
CA LEU A 26 0.92 16.79 -0.47
C LEU A 26 -0.18 17.83 -0.61
N GLU A 27 -1.22 17.54 -1.40
CA GLU A 27 -2.39 18.42 -1.59
C GLU A 27 -3.20 18.64 -0.29
N GLU A 28 -3.18 17.66 0.62
CA GLU A 28 -3.81 17.72 1.95
C GLU A 28 -2.85 18.24 3.05
N ASP A 29 -1.71 18.85 2.67
CA ASP A 29 -0.66 19.31 3.60
C ASP A 29 -0.14 18.20 4.53
N ILE A 30 -0.19 16.94 4.09
CA ILE A 30 0.32 15.77 4.80
C ILE A 30 1.79 15.53 4.40
N GLN A 31 2.67 15.42 5.38
CA GLN A 31 4.05 15.04 5.14
C GLN A 31 4.13 13.58 4.66
N CYS A 32 4.54 13.37 3.42
CA CYS A 32 4.60 12.06 2.79
C CYS A 32 6.03 11.60 2.54
N THR A 33 6.40 10.46 3.10
CA THR A 33 7.71 9.83 2.92
C THR A 33 7.57 8.57 2.08
N ILE A 34 8.30 8.47 0.98
CA ILE A 34 8.44 7.22 0.22
C ILE A 34 9.68 6.49 0.73
N ALA A 35 9.51 5.26 1.23
CA ALA A 35 10.60 4.40 1.66
C ALA A 35 10.69 3.14 0.80
N SER A 36 11.91 2.69 0.56
CA SER A 36 12.23 1.49 -0.19
C SER A 36 13.39 0.74 0.48
N PRO A 37 13.67 -0.53 0.14
CA PRO A 37 14.79 -1.27 0.75
C PRO A 37 16.12 -0.52 0.71
N VAL A 38 16.36 0.22 -0.38
CA VAL A 38 17.54 1.10 -0.52
C VAL A 38 17.06 2.46 -0.99
N LYS A 39 17.48 3.53 -0.30
CA LYS A 39 17.18 4.91 -0.73
C LYS A 39 17.81 5.20 -2.08
N LYS A 40 16.99 5.42 -3.09
CA LYS A 40 17.40 5.67 -4.48
C LYS A 40 16.28 6.25 -5.33
N LYS A 41 16.57 6.54 -6.59
CA LYS A 41 15.57 6.82 -7.62
C LYS A 41 14.98 5.48 -8.10
N LEU A 42 13.69 5.26 -7.80
CA LEU A 42 12.96 4.05 -8.16
C LEU A 42 12.47 4.11 -9.59
N GLN A 43 12.53 3.00 -10.30
CA GLN A 43 11.92 2.84 -11.60
C GLN A 43 10.48 2.36 -11.43
N THR A 44 9.49 3.16 -11.85
CA THR A 44 8.10 2.71 -11.88
C THR A 44 7.80 1.94 -13.17
N VAL A 45 6.67 1.24 -13.16
CA VAL A 45 6.10 0.58 -14.35
C VAL A 45 4.69 1.10 -14.62
N VAL A 46 4.25 0.99 -15.87
CA VAL A 46 2.89 1.30 -16.30
C VAL A 46 2.22 0.01 -16.73
N HIS A 47 1.14 -0.32 -16.08
CA HIS A 47 0.29 -1.45 -16.43
C HIS A 47 -0.93 -1.01 -17.24
N ASP A 48 -1.33 -1.82 -18.19
CA ASP A 48 -2.48 -1.58 -19.05
C ASP A 48 -3.26 -2.89 -19.28
N PHE A 49 -4.58 -2.80 -19.45
CA PHE A 49 -5.43 -3.92 -19.83
C PHE A 49 -5.78 -3.80 -21.30
N LEU A 50 -5.32 -4.75 -22.10
CA LEU A 50 -5.64 -4.83 -23.54
C LEU A 50 -6.69 -5.93 -23.76
N PRO A 51 -7.71 -5.69 -24.62
CA PRO A 51 -8.80 -6.66 -24.83
C PRO A 51 -8.35 -8.04 -25.31
N GLU A 52 -7.20 -8.10 -26.02
CA GLU A 52 -6.62 -9.31 -26.58
C GLU A 52 -5.66 -10.05 -25.62
N MET A 53 -5.46 -9.54 -24.41
CA MET A 53 -4.57 -10.15 -23.42
C MET A 53 -5.32 -10.61 -22.18
N GLU A 54 -4.96 -11.79 -21.68
CA GLU A 54 -5.55 -12.37 -20.45
C GLU A 54 -5.02 -11.71 -19.16
N THR A 55 -3.93 -10.96 -19.24
CA THR A 55 -3.31 -10.25 -18.12
C THR A 55 -2.90 -8.85 -18.55
N PHE A 56 -2.39 -8.04 -17.61
CA PHE A 56 -1.92 -6.69 -17.89
C PHE A 56 -0.58 -6.71 -18.65
N THR A 57 -0.37 -5.67 -19.46
CA THR A 57 0.95 -5.35 -20.03
C THR A 57 1.79 -4.61 -19.01
N GLU A 58 3.11 -4.59 -19.22
CA GLU A 58 4.04 -3.78 -18.41
C GLU A 58 4.97 -2.98 -19.33
N LYS A 59 5.03 -1.67 -19.08
CA LYS A 59 5.94 -0.73 -19.73
C LYS A 59 6.72 0.05 -18.68
N THR A 60 7.89 0.55 -19.04
CA THR A 60 8.68 1.46 -18.20
C THR A 60 7.92 2.77 -17.98
N GLY A 61 7.74 3.14 -16.71
CA GLY A 61 7.12 4.40 -16.30
C GLY A 61 8.15 5.47 -15.91
N TYR A 62 7.67 6.56 -15.33
CA TYR A 62 8.52 7.61 -14.76
C TYR A 62 9.32 7.10 -13.56
N LYS A 63 10.43 7.78 -13.25
CA LYS A 63 11.17 7.53 -12.00
C LYS A 63 10.64 8.41 -10.88
N ILE A 64 10.68 7.89 -9.65
CA ILE A 64 10.35 8.62 -8.44
C ILE A 64 11.45 8.42 -7.39
N ASP A 65 11.79 9.47 -6.66
CA ASP A 65 12.80 9.36 -5.60
C ASP A 65 12.20 8.71 -4.34
N SER A 66 12.88 7.71 -3.78
CA SER A 66 12.62 7.31 -2.40
C SER A 66 13.36 8.25 -1.45
N HIS A 67 12.67 8.66 -0.39
CA HIS A 67 13.14 9.65 0.57
C HIS A 67 13.99 9.02 1.68
N ALA A 68 13.74 7.73 1.97
CA ALA A 68 14.43 6.97 3.01
C ALA A 68 14.64 5.51 2.59
N SER A 69 15.63 4.84 3.19
CA SER A 69 15.65 3.39 3.23
C SER A 69 14.72 2.89 4.33
N VAL A 70 14.23 1.64 4.20
CA VAL A 70 13.35 1.05 5.24
C VAL A 70 14.06 0.93 6.58
N ASP A 71 15.39 0.80 6.61
CA ASP A 71 16.18 0.72 7.83
C ASP A 71 16.20 2.05 8.61
N GLU A 72 15.96 3.17 7.94
CA GLU A 72 15.87 4.51 8.54
C GLU A 72 14.45 4.82 9.06
N VAL A 73 13.47 3.94 8.81
CA VAL A 73 12.06 4.16 9.18
C VAL A 73 11.77 3.63 10.57
N ASP A 74 11.30 4.52 11.46
CA ASP A 74 10.55 4.12 12.65
C ASP A 74 9.04 4.21 12.33
N PRO A 75 8.30 3.09 12.28
CA PRO A 75 6.86 3.11 11.95
C PRO A 75 6.01 3.85 13.01
N ALA A 76 6.54 4.04 14.22
CA ALA A 76 5.85 4.81 15.26
C ALA A 76 5.73 6.30 14.89
N ASP A 77 6.65 6.82 14.09
CA ASP A 77 6.67 8.21 13.64
C ASP A 77 5.59 8.58 12.61
N TYR A 78 4.86 7.61 12.08
CA TYR A 78 3.89 7.81 11.00
C TYR A 78 2.46 7.55 11.46
N ASP A 79 1.53 8.39 11.00
CA ASP A 79 0.09 8.29 11.29
C ASP A 79 -0.62 7.30 10.37
N GLY A 80 -0.06 7.03 9.19
CA GLY A 80 -0.63 6.13 8.21
C GLY A 80 0.43 5.50 7.30
N LEU A 81 0.09 4.35 6.73
CA LEU A 81 0.92 3.61 5.77
C LEU A 81 0.13 3.34 4.49
N ILE A 82 0.77 3.51 3.34
CA ILE A 82 0.24 3.09 2.03
C ILE A 82 1.23 2.11 1.39
N ILE A 83 0.72 0.99 0.88
CA ILE A 83 1.49 -0.02 0.16
C ILE A 83 0.89 -0.15 -1.24
N PRO A 84 1.52 0.48 -2.27
CA PRO A 84 1.11 0.34 -3.66
C PRO A 84 1.51 -1.01 -4.26
N GLY A 85 0.99 -1.30 -5.43
CA GLY A 85 1.24 -2.54 -6.17
C GLY A 85 2.34 -2.44 -7.22
N GLY A 86 2.04 -2.92 -8.42
CA GLY A 86 3.06 -3.30 -9.39
C GLY A 86 3.77 -4.58 -8.98
N ARG A 87 5.00 -4.82 -9.45
CA ARG A 87 5.81 -5.97 -9.02
C ARG A 87 6.64 -5.70 -7.76
N ALA A 88 6.74 -4.45 -7.31
CA ALA A 88 7.51 -4.09 -6.12
C ALA A 88 7.16 -4.94 -4.88
N PRO A 89 5.88 -5.21 -4.56
CA PRO A 89 5.50 -6.04 -3.41
C PRO A 89 6.07 -7.46 -3.43
N GLU A 90 6.24 -8.06 -4.60
CA GLU A 90 6.81 -9.41 -4.73
C GLU A 90 8.23 -9.49 -4.18
N TYR A 91 9.00 -8.43 -4.38
CA TYR A 91 10.39 -8.33 -3.94
C TYR A 91 10.51 -7.80 -2.52
N ILE A 92 9.87 -6.64 -2.21
CA ILE A 92 10.05 -5.99 -0.91
C ILE A 92 9.52 -6.83 0.26
N ARG A 93 8.52 -7.67 0.03
CA ARG A 93 7.95 -8.56 1.06
C ARG A 93 8.97 -9.54 1.67
N MET A 94 10.10 -9.77 1.00
CA MET A 94 11.18 -10.63 1.51
C MET A 94 12.08 -9.90 2.52
N ASN A 95 11.99 -8.58 2.61
CA ASN A 95 12.77 -7.78 3.56
C ASN A 95 12.08 -7.77 4.93
N THR A 96 12.80 -8.22 5.97
CA THR A 96 12.30 -8.33 7.33
C THR A 96 11.80 -6.98 7.88
N LYS A 97 12.51 -5.88 7.60
CA LYS A 97 12.10 -4.55 8.06
C LYS A 97 10.78 -4.10 7.43
N VAL A 98 10.54 -4.44 6.16
CA VAL A 98 9.24 -4.21 5.48
C VAL A 98 8.12 -4.97 6.20
N GLN A 99 8.36 -6.23 6.58
CA GLN A 99 7.39 -7.05 7.33
C GLN A 99 7.12 -6.44 8.72
N GLU A 100 8.15 -5.99 9.44
CA GLU A 100 8.02 -5.34 10.75
C GLU A 100 7.20 -4.05 10.66
N ILE A 101 7.44 -3.21 9.64
CA ILE A 101 6.66 -2.00 9.40
C ILE A 101 5.19 -2.34 9.16
N ALA A 102 4.89 -3.29 8.26
CA ALA A 102 3.52 -3.69 7.97
C ALA A 102 2.82 -4.29 9.22
N ALA A 103 3.53 -5.14 9.97
CA ALA A 103 3.04 -5.72 11.21
C ALA A 103 2.70 -4.65 12.26
N HIS A 104 3.53 -3.62 12.39
CA HIS A 104 3.28 -2.50 13.32
C HIS A 104 1.93 -1.83 13.05
N PHE A 105 1.64 -1.45 11.80
CA PHE A 105 0.38 -0.78 11.44
C PHE A 105 -0.85 -1.65 11.67
N LEU A 106 -0.75 -2.95 11.39
CA LEU A 106 -1.83 -3.91 11.68
C LEU A 106 -2.03 -4.10 13.17
N LYS A 107 -0.95 -4.31 13.93
CA LYS A 107 -0.97 -4.55 15.38
C LYS A 107 -1.51 -3.35 16.16
N GLU A 108 -1.02 -2.16 15.84
CA GLU A 108 -1.42 -0.91 16.51
C GLU A 108 -2.72 -0.33 15.95
N ASN A 109 -3.37 -1.04 15.01
CA ASN A 109 -4.61 -0.61 14.34
C ASN A 109 -4.52 0.80 13.74
N LYS A 110 -3.32 1.17 13.24
CA LYS A 110 -3.07 2.45 12.58
C LYS A 110 -3.60 2.42 11.14
N PRO A 111 -4.00 3.58 10.57
CA PRO A 111 -4.47 3.68 9.19
C PRO A 111 -3.52 3.01 8.18
N LEU A 112 -4.05 2.06 7.42
CA LEU A 112 -3.29 1.27 6.46
C LEU A 112 -4.06 1.16 5.15
N GLY A 113 -3.49 1.70 4.07
CA GLY A 113 -4.01 1.57 2.72
C GLY A 113 -3.17 0.61 1.88
N VAL A 114 -3.79 -0.37 1.25
CA VAL A 114 -3.09 -1.37 0.43
C VAL A 114 -3.84 -1.59 -0.87
N ILE A 115 -3.16 -1.47 -1.99
CA ILE A 115 -3.80 -1.59 -3.31
C ILE A 115 -3.08 -2.59 -4.19
N CYS A 116 -3.85 -3.25 -5.06
CA CYS A 116 -3.34 -4.14 -6.10
C CYS A 116 -2.51 -5.30 -5.50
N HIS A 117 -1.29 -5.51 -5.97
CA HIS A 117 -0.34 -6.50 -5.46
C HIS A 117 0.26 -6.14 -4.09
N GLY A 118 -0.01 -4.93 -3.59
CA GLY A 118 0.44 -4.52 -2.25
C GLY A 118 0.05 -5.49 -1.14
N GLN A 119 -1.07 -6.21 -1.31
CA GLN A 119 -1.52 -7.26 -0.38
C GLN A 119 -0.48 -8.37 -0.16
N LEU A 120 0.39 -8.63 -1.13
CA LEU A 120 1.44 -9.64 -1.00
C LEU A 120 2.41 -9.33 0.15
N VAL A 121 2.58 -8.05 0.51
CA VAL A 121 3.35 -7.68 1.71
C VAL A 121 2.63 -8.16 2.97
N LEU A 122 1.31 -7.94 3.07
CA LEU A 122 0.54 -8.35 4.25
C LEU A 122 0.46 -9.86 4.43
N THR A 123 0.52 -10.64 3.34
CA THR A 123 0.52 -12.11 3.43
C THR A 123 1.72 -12.69 4.19
N THR A 124 2.78 -11.90 4.39
CA THR A 124 3.95 -12.30 5.18
C THR A 124 3.72 -12.14 6.68
N VAL A 125 2.75 -11.35 7.10
CA VAL A 125 2.42 -11.06 8.51
C VAL A 125 1.07 -11.68 8.92
N ARG A 126 0.88 -12.94 8.55
CA ARG A 126 -0.36 -13.76 8.67
C ARG A 126 -1.06 -13.61 10.01
N LYS A 127 -0.30 -13.54 11.11
CA LYS A 127 -0.85 -13.42 12.47
C LYS A 127 -1.83 -12.26 12.63
N TYR A 128 -1.61 -11.16 11.91
CA TYR A 128 -2.42 -9.94 11.99
C TYR A 128 -3.44 -9.83 10.85
N LEU A 129 -3.42 -10.79 9.91
CA LEU A 129 -4.30 -10.82 8.74
C LEU A 129 -5.45 -11.83 8.88
N GLN A 130 -5.43 -12.67 9.93
CA GLN A 130 -6.47 -13.66 10.20
C GLN A 130 -7.85 -12.99 10.29
N ASP A 131 -8.81 -13.55 9.57
CA ASP A 131 -10.22 -13.11 9.52
C ASP A 131 -10.42 -11.63 9.11
N ARG A 132 -9.37 -10.96 8.58
CA ARG A 132 -9.50 -9.61 8.02
C ARG A 132 -10.16 -9.68 6.65
N GLU A 133 -11.15 -8.85 6.43
CA GLU A 133 -11.78 -8.69 5.12
C GLU A 133 -10.94 -7.76 4.24
N VAL A 134 -10.50 -8.26 3.08
CA VAL A 134 -9.65 -7.50 2.16
C VAL A 134 -10.04 -7.74 0.71
N THR A 135 -9.81 -6.74 -0.14
CA THR A 135 -9.73 -6.94 -1.58
C THR A 135 -8.29 -6.72 -2.07
N ALA A 136 -7.98 -7.19 -3.26
CA ALA A 136 -6.68 -7.10 -3.90
C ALA A 136 -6.85 -7.20 -5.42
N TYR A 137 -5.76 -7.02 -6.16
CA TYR A 137 -5.75 -7.49 -7.54
C TYR A 137 -6.17 -8.97 -7.58
N PRO A 138 -7.13 -9.36 -8.44
CA PRO A 138 -7.77 -10.69 -8.35
C PRO A 138 -6.80 -11.87 -8.35
N ALA A 139 -5.67 -11.77 -9.07
CA ALA A 139 -4.66 -12.83 -9.09
C ALA A 139 -3.93 -13.03 -7.75
N CYS A 140 -4.04 -12.10 -6.81
CA CYS A 140 -3.48 -12.23 -5.45
C CYS A 140 -4.41 -12.97 -4.48
N ARG A 141 -5.65 -13.31 -4.90
CA ARG A 141 -6.64 -13.99 -4.04
C ARG A 141 -6.11 -15.27 -3.40
N PRO A 142 -5.44 -16.18 -4.14
CA PRO A 142 -4.94 -17.43 -3.54
C PRO A 142 -3.99 -17.20 -2.35
N GLU A 143 -3.07 -16.25 -2.46
CA GLU A 143 -2.13 -15.93 -1.38
C GLU A 143 -2.81 -15.23 -0.20
N VAL A 144 -3.78 -14.36 -0.48
CA VAL A 144 -4.57 -13.66 0.54
C VAL A 144 -5.37 -14.66 1.38
N GLU A 145 -6.09 -15.58 0.74
CA GLU A 145 -6.85 -16.64 1.42
C GLU A 145 -5.92 -17.62 2.16
N ALA A 146 -4.80 -18.00 1.56
CA ALA A 146 -3.79 -18.85 2.21
C ALA A 146 -3.13 -18.18 3.43
N ALA A 147 -3.15 -16.85 3.49
CA ALA A 147 -2.68 -16.10 4.66
C ALA A 147 -3.75 -15.99 5.77
N GLY A 148 -4.98 -16.46 5.52
CA GLY A 148 -6.08 -16.48 6.50
C GLY A 148 -6.99 -15.26 6.45
N ALA A 149 -6.86 -14.40 5.45
CA ALA A 149 -7.80 -13.30 5.22
C ALA A 149 -9.03 -13.78 4.44
N VAL A 150 -10.10 -13.03 4.54
CA VAL A 150 -11.33 -13.21 3.75
C VAL A 150 -11.26 -12.30 2.53
N PHE A 151 -11.19 -12.89 1.33
CA PHE A 151 -11.20 -12.11 0.10
C PHE A 151 -12.61 -11.63 -0.22
N VAL A 152 -12.78 -10.31 -0.39
CA VAL A 152 -14.04 -9.66 -0.73
C VAL A 152 -14.04 -9.27 -2.21
N GLU A 153 -15.05 -9.73 -2.95
CA GLU A 153 -15.21 -9.42 -4.39
C GLU A 153 -15.78 -8.01 -4.60
N GLN A 154 -15.00 -7.00 -4.25
CA GLN A 154 -15.28 -5.57 -4.44
C GLN A 154 -14.02 -4.87 -4.93
N THR A 155 -14.17 -3.77 -5.65
CA THR A 155 -13.02 -3.00 -6.12
C THR A 155 -12.33 -2.21 -4.99
N LEU A 156 -13.10 -1.93 -3.91
CA LEU A 156 -12.65 -1.25 -2.71
C LEU A 156 -13.33 -1.86 -1.49
N HIS A 157 -12.58 -2.11 -0.43
CA HIS A 157 -13.12 -2.55 0.85
C HIS A 157 -12.42 -1.85 2.02
N VAL A 158 -13.18 -1.61 3.11
CA VAL A 158 -12.66 -1.02 4.35
C VAL A 158 -13.01 -1.94 5.50
N ASP A 159 -12.00 -2.52 6.11
CA ASP A 159 -12.13 -3.29 7.36
C ASP A 159 -11.38 -2.55 8.48
N ARG A 160 -12.13 -1.89 9.37
CA ARG A 160 -11.58 -1.12 10.49
C ARG A 160 -10.56 -0.06 10.03
N ASN A 161 -9.27 -0.26 10.31
CA ASN A 161 -8.16 0.62 9.92
C ASN A 161 -7.59 0.33 8.52
N LEU A 162 -7.97 -0.79 7.92
CA LEU A 162 -7.42 -1.29 6.66
C LEU A 162 -8.32 -0.94 5.48
N VAL A 163 -7.79 -0.14 4.57
CA VAL A 163 -8.43 0.22 3.30
C VAL A 163 -7.73 -0.55 2.18
N THR A 164 -8.49 -1.32 1.41
CA THR A 164 -7.93 -2.14 0.34
C THR A 164 -8.59 -1.86 -1.00
N GLY A 165 -7.82 -1.89 -2.09
CA GLY A 165 -8.29 -1.65 -3.46
C GLY A 165 -7.70 -2.64 -4.46
N GLN A 166 -8.37 -2.84 -5.59
CA GLN A 166 -7.94 -3.82 -6.59
C GLN A 166 -6.86 -3.29 -7.54
N ALA A 167 -7.01 -2.06 -8.04
CA ALA A 167 -6.10 -1.52 -9.04
C ALA A 167 -6.21 0.01 -9.14
N TRP A 168 -5.37 0.63 -9.97
CA TRP A 168 -5.30 2.08 -10.15
C TRP A 168 -6.61 2.80 -10.50
N PRO A 169 -7.62 2.21 -11.19
CA PRO A 169 -8.91 2.89 -11.40
C PRO A 169 -9.66 3.19 -10.10
N ASP A 170 -9.34 2.47 -9.02
CA ASP A 170 -9.97 2.63 -7.71
C ASP A 170 -9.32 3.72 -6.86
N LEU A 171 -8.17 4.25 -7.27
CA LEU A 171 -7.37 5.21 -6.49
C LEU A 171 -8.15 6.42 -5.95
N PRO A 172 -9.07 7.05 -6.70
CA PRO A 172 -9.82 8.20 -6.15
C PRO A 172 -10.68 7.82 -4.93
N LYS A 173 -11.35 6.68 -4.97
CA LYS A 173 -12.16 6.17 -3.85
C LYS A 173 -11.25 5.65 -2.73
N PHE A 174 -10.19 4.94 -3.08
CA PHE A 174 -9.19 4.42 -2.15
C PHE A 174 -8.57 5.53 -1.29
N MET A 175 -8.07 6.59 -1.90
CA MET A 175 -7.46 7.70 -1.16
C MET A 175 -8.48 8.47 -0.33
N LYS A 176 -9.72 8.63 -0.82
CA LYS A 176 -10.80 9.23 -0.04
C LYS A 176 -11.07 8.43 1.24
N GLU A 177 -11.21 7.10 1.15
CA GLU A 177 -11.45 6.26 2.31
C GLU A 177 -10.22 6.18 3.23
N PHE A 178 -9.00 6.13 2.68
CA PHE A 178 -7.78 6.21 3.48
C PHE A 178 -7.73 7.49 4.33
N PHE A 179 -8.04 8.65 3.77
CA PHE A 179 -8.10 9.90 4.53
C PHE A 179 -9.26 9.93 5.54
N ASN A 180 -10.39 9.29 5.24
CA ASN A 180 -11.48 9.13 6.21
C ASN A 180 -11.02 8.32 7.43
N VAL A 181 -10.31 7.22 7.22
CA VAL A 181 -9.75 6.39 8.29
C VAL A 181 -8.68 7.17 9.06
N LEU A 182 -7.80 7.89 8.36
CA LEU A 182 -6.75 8.72 8.96
C LEU A 182 -7.32 9.82 9.87
N LYS A 183 -8.41 10.47 9.44
CA LYS A 183 -9.13 11.50 10.24
C LYS A 183 -9.86 10.90 11.46
N LYS A 184 -10.40 9.68 11.34
CA LYS A 184 -11.06 8.99 12.46
C LYS A 184 -10.09 8.59 13.57
N ALA A 185 -8.90 8.09 13.20
CA ALA A 185 -7.85 7.70 14.14
C ALA A 185 -7.38 8.88 15.01
N GLU A 186 -7.43 10.11 14.51
CA GLU A 186 -7.11 11.34 15.26
C GLU A 186 -8.09 11.61 16.40
N LYS A 187 -9.39 11.38 16.16
CA LYS A 187 -10.46 11.67 17.17
C LYS A 187 -10.47 10.67 18.32
N VAL A 188 -9.82 9.51 18.16
CA VAL A 188 -9.71 8.48 19.22
C VAL A 188 -8.54 8.78 20.14
N ASN A 189 -7.52 9.49 19.65
CA ASN A 189 -6.28 9.80 20.36
C ASN A 189 -6.25 11.23 20.96
N SER A 190 -7.30 12.03 20.75
CA SER A 190 -7.51 13.37 21.31
C SER A 190 -8.53 13.34 22.45
#